data_b65fa6bd4f92e2dbd067e88161f481c6
#
_entry.id   b65fa6bd4f92e2dbd067e88161f481c6
#
_cell.length_a   1.000
_cell.length_b   1.000
_cell.length_c   1.000
_cell.angle_alpha   90.00
_cell.angle_beta   90.00
_cell.angle_gamma   90.00
#
_symmetry.space_group_name_H-M   'P 1'
#
loop_
_entity.id
_entity.type
_entity.pdbx_description
1 polymer ?
#
loop_
_entity_poly.entity_id
_entity_poly.type
_entity_poly.pdbx_seq_one_letter_code
_entity_poly.pdbx_strand_id
1 'polypeptide(L)'
;MAFDTLTNINATSELIFRTNHRLVILNDVVNGNVWNPQESTKVIKIQWNKVETKQSKQQEQNNDSANNQHNFSKTCSSQSGQIKAEDDSFGARTGSQQILDVLRNDEQTDCSVLRITLVSAPDGANISVSPVYDGRYLQLDASAAAEGSASFSYEISDGRGQTSNAKVNLTLVGGDDNAPQQTDTPPEIDVEQGATYTTNALGSFSDPDGDPLTLVSATPQNTDQVTVSTRADGQLVFNAGSMSSGRAGIEVTV
;
A
#
# COMPACT_ATOMS: atom_id res chain seq x y z
N MET A 1 25.08 25.48 -22.30
CA MET A 1 24.05 25.19 -21.31
C MET A 1 23.04 26.33 -21.42
N ALA A 2 21.82 26.10 -21.83
CA ALA A 2 20.77 27.13 -21.87
C ALA A 2 20.06 27.15 -20.53
N PHE A 3 19.86 28.32 -19.96
CA PHE A 3 19.09 28.52 -18.75
C PHE A 3 17.76 29.18 -19.14
N ASP A 4 16.65 28.59 -18.73
CA ASP A 4 15.33 29.17 -18.87
C ASP A 4 14.80 29.64 -17.51
N THR A 5 14.05 30.72 -17.51
CA THR A 5 13.49 31.31 -16.29
C THR A 5 12.01 30.99 -16.20
N LEU A 6 11.61 30.40 -15.10
CA LEU A 6 10.19 30.16 -14.81
C LEU A 6 9.45 31.49 -14.54
N THR A 7 8.26 31.61 -15.08
CA THR A 7 7.40 32.79 -14.84
C THR A 7 6.51 32.58 -13.60
N ASN A 8 6.11 33.66 -12.95
CA ASN A 8 5.19 33.70 -11.80
C ASN A 8 5.72 33.03 -10.51
N ILE A 9 7.03 33.01 -10.31
CA ILE A 9 7.63 32.71 -9.01
C ILE A 9 7.77 34.00 -8.21
N ASN A 10 7.42 33.96 -6.93
CA ASN A 10 7.56 35.07 -6.00
C ASN A 10 8.25 34.62 -4.70
N ALA A 11 8.45 35.56 -3.77
CA ALA A 11 9.18 35.29 -2.53
C ALA A 11 8.47 34.30 -1.57
N THR A 12 7.20 34.03 -1.79
CA THR A 12 6.39 33.07 -1.00
C THR A 12 6.25 31.71 -1.70
N SER A 13 6.81 31.54 -2.90
CA SER A 13 6.71 30.29 -3.65
C SER A 13 7.50 29.18 -2.97
N GLU A 14 6.83 28.06 -2.72
CA GLU A 14 7.45 26.81 -2.28
C GLU A 14 7.35 25.78 -3.41
N LEU A 15 8.48 25.44 -4.00
CA LEU A 15 8.56 24.66 -5.23
C LEU A 15 8.90 23.21 -4.93
N ILE A 16 8.02 22.29 -5.34
CA ILE A 16 8.22 20.84 -5.19
C ILE A 16 8.12 20.15 -6.54
N PHE A 17 9.12 19.33 -6.88
CA PHE A 17 9.03 18.44 -8.02
C PHE A 17 8.11 17.26 -7.73
N ARG A 18 7.23 16.97 -8.68
CA ARG A 18 6.38 15.79 -8.71
C ARG A 18 6.68 14.99 -9.97
N THR A 19 6.84 13.70 -9.81
CA THR A 19 7.08 12.80 -10.94
C THR A 19 5.97 11.76 -11.03
N ASN A 20 5.49 11.54 -12.25
CA ASN A 20 4.57 10.44 -12.55
C ASN A 20 5.05 9.79 -13.86
N HIS A 21 5.61 8.60 -13.76
CA HIS A 21 6.27 7.91 -14.87
C HIS A 21 7.34 8.80 -15.54
N ARG A 22 7.05 9.27 -16.77
CA ARG A 22 7.97 10.12 -17.56
C ARG A 22 7.65 11.61 -17.46
N LEU A 23 6.58 11.96 -16.78
CA LEU A 23 6.18 13.35 -16.60
C LEU A 23 6.83 13.91 -15.34
N VAL A 24 7.50 15.03 -15.48
CA VAL A 24 8.04 15.82 -14.36
C VAL A 24 7.29 17.14 -14.29
N ILE A 25 6.67 17.40 -13.16
CA ILE A 25 5.93 18.64 -12.89
C ILE A 25 6.60 19.36 -11.73
N LEU A 26 6.75 20.67 -11.86
CA LEU A 26 7.11 21.55 -10.76
C LEU A 26 5.85 22.23 -10.24
N ASN A 27 5.59 22.08 -8.97
CA ASN A 27 4.39 22.61 -8.31
C ASN A 27 4.79 23.64 -7.25
N ASP A 28 4.18 24.82 -7.27
CA ASP A 28 4.21 25.78 -6.17
C ASP A 28 3.05 25.47 -5.24
N VAL A 29 3.36 24.85 -4.11
CA VAL A 29 2.34 24.36 -3.17
C VAL A 29 1.66 25.49 -2.38
N VAL A 30 2.27 26.67 -2.35
CA VAL A 30 1.71 27.85 -1.67
C VAL A 30 0.79 28.64 -2.59
N ASN A 31 1.21 28.89 -3.83
CA ASN A 31 0.47 29.75 -4.76
C ASN A 31 -0.34 28.96 -5.81
N GLY A 32 -0.23 27.62 -5.81
CA GLY A 32 -0.99 26.75 -6.71
C GLY A 32 -0.55 26.80 -8.18
N ASN A 33 0.62 27.35 -8.47
CA ASN A 33 1.16 27.38 -9.83
C ASN A 33 1.80 26.03 -10.18
N VAL A 34 1.65 25.63 -11.44
CA VAL A 34 2.20 24.37 -11.95
C VAL A 34 2.92 24.61 -13.25
N TRP A 35 4.09 24.02 -13.40
CA TRP A 35 4.88 24.05 -14.65
C TRP A 35 5.22 22.62 -15.09
N ASN A 36 5.29 22.43 -16.39
CA ASN A 36 5.95 21.26 -16.99
C ASN A 36 7.30 21.69 -17.58
N PRO A 37 8.41 21.55 -16.86
CA PRO A 37 9.72 22.02 -17.32
C PRO A 37 10.22 21.31 -18.57
N GLN A 38 9.64 20.17 -18.93
CA GLN A 38 9.99 19.42 -20.14
C GLN A 38 9.41 20.04 -21.42
N GLU A 39 8.35 20.83 -21.31
CA GLU A 39 7.64 21.43 -22.44
C GLU A 39 7.70 22.95 -22.44
N SER A 40 7.57 23.58 -21.27
CA SER A 40 7.49 25.03 -21.18
C SER A 40 7.82 25.55 -19.77
N THR A 41 8.43 26.72 -19.72
CA THR A 41 8.67 27.48 -18.48
C THR A 41 7.48 28.35 -18.06
N LYS A 42 6.39 28.32 -18.82
CA LYS A 42 5.16 29.06 -18.50
C LYS A 42 4.26 28.26 -17.56
N VAL A 43 3.51 28.96 -16.72
CA VAL A 43 2.50 28.36 -15.82
C VAL A 43 1.44 27.63 -16.64
N ILE A 44 1.16 26.39 -16.27
CA ILE A 44 0.03 25.63 -16.81
C ILE A 44 -1.24 26.14 -16.13
N LYS A 45 -2.15 26.70 -16.90
CA LYS A 45 -3.48 27.10 -16.39
C LYS A 45 -4.38 25.86 -16.33
N ILE A 46 -4.52 25.28 -15.16
CA ILE A 46 -5.45 24.19 -14.92
C ILE A 46 -6.86 24.76 -14.82
N GLN A 47 -7.73 24.40 -15.75
CA GLN A 47 -9.14 24.82 -15.75
C GLN A 47 -9.97 23.78 -14.99
N TRP A 48 -9.98 23.86 -13.67
CA TRP A 48 -10.68 22.91 -12.79
C TRP A 48 -12.18 22.79 -13.11
N ASN A 49 -12.82 23.88 -13.50
CA ASN A 49 -14.24 23.93 -13.88
C ASN A 49 -14.56 23.09 -15.14
N LYS A 50 -13.56 22.81 -16.00
CA LYS A 50 -13.76 21.98 -17.18
C LYS A 50 -13.54 20.49 -16.92
N VAL A 51 -12.84 20.15 -15.85
CA VAL A 51 -12.63 18.75 -15.43
C VAL A 51 -13.94 18.19 -14.88
N GLU A 52 -14.68 18.96 -14.10
CA GLU A 52 -15.99 18.57 -13.56
C GLU A 52 -17.08 18.41 -14.64
N THR A 53 -17.07 19.27 -15.66
CA THR A 53 -18.11 19.25 -16.72
C THR A 53 -17.95 18.09 -17.71
N LYS A 54 -16.77 17.48 -17.83
CA LYS A 54 -16.60 16.31 -18.69
C LYS A 54 -17.10 15.01 -18.04
N GLN A 55 -17.12 14.95 -16.72
CA GLN A 55 -17.69 13.79 -16.02
C GLN A 55 -19.22 13.75 -16.06
N SER A 56 -19.89 14.90 -16.11
CA SER A 56 -21.36 14.97 -16.14
C SER A 56 -21.99 14.68 -17.50
N LYS A 57 -21.23 14.76 -18.61
CA LYS A 57 -21.76 14.52 -19.96
C LYS A 57 -21.56 13.10 -20.49
N GLN A 58 -20.75 12.26 -19.81
CA GLN A 58 -20.59 10.85 -20.19
C GLN A 58 -21.59 9.91 -19.50
N GLN A 59 -22.42 10.41 -18.59
CA GLN A 59 -23.39 9.57 -17.86
C GLN A 59 -24.71 9.33 -18.59
N GLU A 60 -24.97 9.98 -19.74
CA GLU A 60 -26.27 9.82 -20.43
C GLU A 60 -26.29 8.88 -21.64
N GLN A 61 -25.18 8.20 -21.98
CA GLN A 61 -25.15 7.39 -23.20
C GLN A 61 -24.41 6.06 -23.16
N ASN A 62 -24.33 5.38 -22.03
CA ASN A 62 -23.98 3.95 -22.04
C ASN A 62 -24.52 3.26 -20.75
N ASN A 63 -25.75 2.84 -20.83
CA ASN A 63 -26.20 1.65 -20.11
C ASN A 63 -25.56 0.46 -20.82
N ASP A 64 -24.72 -0.29 -20.10
CA ASP A 64 -24.07 -1.56 -20.35
C ASP A 64 -22.54 -1.45 -20.47
N SER A 65 -21.93 -1.16 -19.34
CA SER A 65 -20.60 -1.66 -18.96
C SER A 65 -20.39 -1.32 -17.50
N ALA A 66 -20.18 -2.31 -16.70
CA ALA A 66 -19.85 -2.17 -15.28
C ALA A 66 -18.58 -1.31 -15.12
N ASN A 67 -18.77 -0.04 -15.00
CA ASN A 67 -17.72 0.93 -14.74
C ASN A 67 -17.60 1.03 -13.21
N ASN A 68 -16.69 0.25 -12.63
CA ASN A 68 -16.16 0.46 -11.28
C ASN A 68 -15.37 1.77 -11.21
N GLN A 69 -15.96 2.88 -11.63
CA GLN A 69 -15.51 4.19 -11.22
C GLN A 69 -16.10 4.43 -9.83
N HIS A 70 -15.35 4.07 -8.81
CA HIS A 70 -15.63 4.52 -7.45
C HIS A 70 -15.74 6.04 -7.47
N ASN A 71 -16.96 6.54 -7.27
CA ASN A 71 -17.23 7.96 -7.16
C ASN A 71 -16.79 8.41 -5.75
N PHE A 72 -15.49 8.67 -5.61
CA PHE A 72 -14.85 9.04 -4.33
C PHE A 72 -15.59 10.16 -3.58
N SER A 73 -16.28 11.05 -4.29
CA SER A 73 -17.02 12.14 -3.67
C SER A 73 -18.29 11.69 -2.93
N LYS A 74 -18.86 10.53 -3.28
CA LYS A 74 -20.06 9.99 -2.60
C LYS A 74 -19.73 9.05 -1.47
N THR A 75 -18.63 8.29 -1.60
CA THR A 75 -18.22 7.27 -0.62
C THR A 75 -17.67 7.91 0.65
N CYS A 76 -17.00 9.05 0.53
CA CYS A 76 -16.37 9.72 1.67
C CYS A 76 -17.30 10.61 2.49
N SER A 77 -18.54 10.82 2.08
CA SER A 77 -19.52 11.62 2.84
C SER A 77 -20.28 10.82 3.90
N SER A 78 -20.30 9.51 3.77
CA SER A 78 -20.89 8.60 4.76
C SER A 78 -19.78 7.81 5.45
N GLN A 79 -19.55 8.09 6.71
CA GLN A 79 -18.67 7.31 7.58
C GLN A 79 -19.37 5.96 7.84
N SER A 80 -19.22 5.01 6.91
CA SER A 80 -19.74 3.66 7.07
C SER A 80 -18.59 2.72 7.40
N GLY A 81 -18.69 2.02 8.50
CA GLY A 81 -17.72 1.05 8.97
C GLY A 81 -16.87 1.54 10.15
N GLN A 82 -16.19 0.62 10.76
CA GLN A 82 -15.22 0.85 11.82
C GLN A 82 -13.87 0.37 11.35
N ILE A 83 -12.82 1.06 11.77
CA ILE A 83 -11.47 0.53 11.61
C ILE A 83 -11.24 -0.57 12.65
N LYS A 84 -10.44 -1.57 12.29
CA LYS A 84 -10.08 -2.66 13.18
C LYS A 84 -8.61 -3.00 13.03
N ALA A 85 -7.87 -2.93 14.13
CA ALA A 85 -6.53 -3.47 14.18
C ALA A 85 -6.58 -4.96 14.49
N GLU A 86 -5.80 -5.74 13.78
CA GLU A 86 -5.65 -7.19 13.94
C GLU A 86 -4.27 -7.52 14.51
N ASP A 87 -4.21 -8.58 15.31
CA ASP A 87 -2.94 -9.02 15.89
C ASP A 87 -1.96 -9.51 14.82
N ASP A 88 -0.69 -9.20 15.02
CA ASP A 88 0.40 -9.56 14.13
C ASP A 88 1.37 -10.55 14.75
N SER A 89 2.05 -11.29 13.88
CA SER A 89 3.21 -12.11 14.22
C SER A 89 4.32 -11.89 13.21
N PHE A 90 5.52 -11.57 13.71
CA PHE A 90 6.71 -11.37 12.90
C PHE A 90 7.90 -12.16 13.46
N GLY A 91 8.76 -12.61 12.55
CA GLY A 91 10.12 -12.99 12.86
C GLY A 91 11.06 -11.79 12.82
N ALA A 92 12.17 -11.84 13.52
CA ALA A 92 13.23 -10.87 13.42
C ALA A 92 14.59 -11.47 13.80
N ARG A 93 15.66 -10.99 13.16
CA ARG A 93 17.03 -11.37 13.52
C ARG A 93 17.55 -10.53 14.68
N THR A 94 18.20 -11.21 15.62
CA THR A 94 19.01 -10.53 16.63
C THR A 94 20.19 -9.79 15.99
N GLY A 95 20.57 -8.66 16.54
CA GLY A 95 21.65 -7.85 15.98
C GLY A 95 21.25 -6.99 14.78
N SER A 96 19.96 -6.91 14.40
CA SER A 96 19.48 -6.21 13.23
C SER A 96 18.46 -5.11 13.55
N GLN A 97 18.13 -4.33 12.51
CA GLN A 97 16.99 -3.41 12.49
C GLN A 97 16.07 -3.79 11.34
N GLN A 98 14.76 -3.71 11.57
CA GLN A 98 13.75 -4.17 10.62
C GLN A 98 12.54 -3.23 10.61
N ILE A 99 11.87 -3.15 9.45
CA ILE A 99 10.58 -2.46 9.31
C ILE A 99 9.45 -3.49 9.41
N LEU A 100 8.49 -3.21 10.28
CA LEU A 100 7.29 -4.02 10.47
C LEU A 100 6.10 -3.30 9.82
N ASP A 101 5.43 -3.97 8.88
CA ASP A 101 4.19 -3.49 8.26
C ASP A 101 2.98 -4.06 9.00
N VAL A 102 2.70 -3.51 10.17
CA VAL A 102 1.59 -3.95 11.04
C VAL A 102 0.21 -3.52 10.51
N LEU A 103 0.15 -2.57 9.59
CA LEU A 103 -1.13 -2.12 9.00
C LEU A 103 -1.63 -3.01 7.85
N ARG A 104 -0.87 -4.04 7.47
CA ARG A 104 -1.15 -4.86 6.28
C ARG A 104 -2.42 -5.70 6.38
N ASN A 105 -2.79 -6.12 7.60
CA ASN A 105 -3.95 -6.96 7.92
C ASN A 105 -5.07 -6.19 8.61
N ASP A 106 -4.86 -4.89 8.88
CA ASP A 106 -5.84 -4.03 9.53
C ASP A 106 -6.97 -3.62 8.59
N GLU A 107 -8.18 -3.58 9.12
CA GLU A 107 -9.36 -3.15 8.38
C GLU A 107 -9.49 -1.63 8.40
N GLN A 108 -9.60 -1.04 7.22
CA GLN A 108 -9.86 0.39 7.05
C GLN A 108 -11.22 0.63 6.40
N THR A 109 -11.80 1.79 6.66
CA THR A 109 -13.00 2.25 5.93
C THR A 109 -12.62 2.85 4.59
N ASP A 110 -13.54 2.88 3.62
CA ASP A 110 -13.30 3.33 2.24
C ASP A 110 -12.64 4.71 2.11
N CYS A 111 -12.72 5.55 3.14
CA CYS A 111 -12.22 6.92 3.11
C CYS A 111 -11.26 7.24 4.24
N SER A 112 -10.74 6.24 4.90
CA SER A 112 -9.74 6.40 5.94
C SER A 112 -8.34 6.05 5.43
N VAL A 113 -7.36 6.69 6.03
CA VAL A 113 -5.95 6.31 5.91
C VAL A 113 -5.46 6.00 7.30
N LEU A 114 -5.14 4.74 7.54
CA LEU A 114 -4.68 4.30 8.83
C LEU A 114 -3.25 4.78 9.09
N ARG A 115 -3.00 5.12 10.34
CA ARG A 115 -1.66 5.44 10.85
C ARG A 115 -1.52 4.95 12.28
N ILE A 116 -0.34 4.53 12.64
CA ILE A 116 0.02 4.14 14.00
C ILE A 116 0.22 5.42 14.82
N THR A 117 -0.48 5.53 15.94
CA THR A 117 -0.46 6.70 16.82
C THR A 117 0.22 6.45 18.15
N LEU A 118 0.21 5.21 18.62
CA LEU A 118 0.80 4.82 19.90
C LEU A 118 1.42 3.43 19.79
N VAL A 119 2.55 3.24 20.45
CA VAL A 119 3.21 1.94 20.62
C VAL A 119 3.55 1.80 22.09
N SER A 120 3.19 0.66 22.70
CA SER A 120 3.58 0.35 24.07
C SER A 120 5.06 -0.02 24.16
N ALA A 121 5.65 0.10 25.34
CA ALA A 121 6.97 -0.47 25.56
C ALA A 121 6.94 -1.99 25.33
N PRO A 122 7.93 -2.53 24.59
CA PRO A 122 8.02 -3.97 24.38
C PRO A 122 8.24 -4.72 25.70
N ASP A 123 7.62 -5.90 25.81
CA ASP A 123 7.84 -6.85 26.88
C ASP A 123 8.78 -7.95 26.39
N GLY A 124 9.91 -8.12 27.06
CA GLY A 124 10.97 -9.08 26.69
C GLY A 124 12.10 -8.52 25.83
N ALA A 125 13.12 -9.31 25.64
CA ALA A 125 14.19 -9.30 24.62
C ALA A 125 14.93 -7.98 24.31
N ASN A 126 15.10 -7.05 25.20
CA ASN A 126 15.95 -5.83 25.00
C ASN A 126 15.87 -5.25 23.56
N ILE A 127 14.65 -4.97 23.11
CA ILE A 127 14.33 -4.36 21.82
C ILE A 127 13.74 -2.97 22.01
N SER A 128 13.77 -2.16 20.98
CA SER A 128 12.98 -0.93 20.90
C SER A 128 12.14 -0.87 19.63
N VAL A 129 10.96 -0.23 19.72
CA VAL A 129 10.03 -0.10 18.60
C VAL A 129 9.57 1.35 18.54
N SER A 130 9.56 1.92 17.35
CA SER A 130 9.11 3.29 17.12
C SER A 130 8.38 3.45 15.79
N PRO A 131 7.34 4.31 15.72
CA PRO A 131 6.70 4.64 14.45
C PRO A 131 7.66 5.39 13.52
N VAL A 132 7.63 5.05 12.22
CA VAL A 132 8.38 5.73 11.16
C VAL A 132 7.46 6.04 9.98
N TYR A 133 7.90 6.93 9.09
CA TYR A 133 7.14 7.37 7.91
C TYR A 133 5.72 7.85 8.26
N ASP A 134 5.64 8.78 9.24
CA ASP A 134 4.38 9.33 9.76
C ASP A 134 3.40 8.28 10.31
N GLY A 135 3.93 7.23 10.93
CA GLY A 135 3.13 6.13 11.48
C GLY A 135 2.62 5.13 10.44
N ARG A 136 3.24 5.08 9.27
CA ARG A 136 2.92 4.08 8.25
C ARG A 136 3.50 2.71 8.59
N TYR A 137 4.65 2.69 9.24
CA TYR A 137 5.37 1.49 9.63
C TYR A 137 5.92 1.62 11.04
N LEU A 138 6.34 0.50 11.61
CA LEU A 138 7.15 0.46 12.82
C LEU A 138 8.59 0.08 12.47
N GLN A 139 9.54 0.74 13.08
CA GLN A 139 10.94 0.32 13.07
C GLN A 139 11.21 -0.46 14.35
N LEU A 140 11.58 -1.71 14.21
CA LEU A 140 12.13 -2.55 15.25
C LEU A 140 13.65 -2.40 15.26
N ASP A 141 14.21 -2.16 16.43
CA ASP A 141 15.65 -2.25 16.69
C ASP A 141 15.89 -3.43 17.63
N ALA A 142 16.46 -4.49 17.07
CA ALA A 142 16.87 -5.71 17.76
C ALA A 142 18.40 -5.84 17.88
N SER A 143 19.13 -4.72 17.70
CA SER A 143 20.62 -4.71 17.67
C SER A 143 21.25 -5.24 18.95
N ALA A 144 20.58 -5.10 20.10
CA ALA A 144 21.03 -5.58 21.40
C ALA A 144 20.19 -6.76 21.93
N ALA A 145 19.31 -7.32 21.10
CA ALA A 145 18.38 -8.36 21.49
C ALA A 145 19.08 -9.72 21.68
N ALA A 146 18.54 -10.53 22.58
CA ALA A 146 18.81 -11.97 22.65
C ALA A 146 17.70 -12.73 21.91
N GLU A 147 18.01 -13.96 21.52
CA GLU A 147 17.00 -14.88 21.00
C GLU A 147 15.87 -15.10 21.99
N GLY A 148 14.64 -15.27 21.49
CA GLY A 148 13.46 -15.49 22.31
C GLY A 148 12.21 -14.85 21.75
N SER A 149 11.28 -14.53 22.63
CA SER A 149 10.03 -13.90 22.27
C SER A 149 9.89 -12.52 22.92
N ALA A 150 9.27 -11.62 22.21
CA ALA A 150 8.89 -10.31 22.73
C ALA A 150 7.48 -9.97 22.25
N SER A 151 6.82 -9.04 22.90
CA SER A 151 5.52 -8.54 22.44
C SER A 151 5.34 -7.09 22.79
N PHE A 152 4.52 -6.38 22.02
CA PHE A 152 4.08 -5.03 22.31
C PHE A 152 2.68 -4.82 21.71
N SER A 153 2.04 -3.70 22.06
CA SER A 153 0.76 -3.31 21.48
C SER A 153 0.91 -2.00 20.72
N TYR A 154 0.10 -1.83 19.70
CA TYR A 154 0.01 -0.58 18.96
C TYR A 154 -1.44 -0.11 18.84
N GLU A 155 -1.63 1.19 18.62
CA GLU A 155 -2.91 1.82 18.33
C GLU A 155 -2.87 2.43 16.94
N ILE A 156 -3.92 2.21 16.17
CA ILE A 156 -4.15 2.87 14.89
C ILE A 156 -5.22 3.93 15.01
N SER A 157 -5.15 4.94 14.14
CA SER A 157 -6.17 5.96 14.00
C SER A 157 -6.45 6.24 12.53
N ASP A 158 -7.72 6.55 12.22
CA ASP A 158 -8.15 7.01 10.90
C ASP A 158 -8.02 8.54 10.71
N GLY A 159 -7.54 9.25 11.73
CA GLY A 159 -7.46 10.71 11.74
C GLY A 159 -8.82 11.43 11.81
N ARG A 160 -9.92 10.69 11.99
CA ARG A 160 -11.31 11.20 12.06
C ARG A 160 -11.99 10.91 13.38
N GLY A 161 -11.26 10.36 14.34
CA GLY A 161 -11.73 10.10 15.69
C GLY A 161 -11.98 8.62 16.01
N GLN A 162 -11.75 7.70 15.07
CA GLN A 162 -11.74 6.28 15.37
C GLN A 162 -10.32 5.83 15.71
N THR A 163 -10.21 4.92 16.69
CA THR A 163 -8.98 4.21 17.04
C THR A 163 -9.28 2.74 17.27
N SER A 164 -8.27 1.90 17.08
CA SER A 164 -8.29 0.48 17.39
C SER A 164 -6.91 0.03 17.85
N ASN A 165 -6.84 -1.04 18.65
CA ASN A 165 -5.59 -1.54 19.20
C ASN A 165 -5.39 -3.00 18.82
N ALA A 166 -4.13 -3.39 18.62
CA ALA A 166 -3.75 -4.77 18.42
C ALA A 166 -2.39 -5.07 19.06
N LYS A 167 -2.03 -6.34 19.06
CA LYS A 167 -0.81 -6.86 19.65
C LYS A 167 0.13 -7.38 18.57
N VAL A 168 1.42 -7.10 18.72
CA VAL A 168 2.47 -7.71 17.92
C VAL A 168 3.20 -8.74 18.77
N ASN A 169 3.32 -9.96 18.25
CA ASN A 169 4.14 -11.02 18.79
C ASN A 169 5.39 -11.17 17.93
N LEU A 170 6.56 -11.13 18.56
CA LEU A 170 7.85 -11.25 17.89
C LEU A 170 8.53 -12.56 18.30
N THR A 171 9.13 -13.23 17.32
CA THR A 171 10.08 -14.31 17.52
C THR A 171 11.44 -13.82 17.07
N LEU A 172 12.40 -13.74 18.01
CA LEU A 172 13.76 -13.28 17.75
C LEU A 172 14.67 -14.48 17.59
N VAL A 173 15.29 -14.60 16.43
CA VAL A 173 16.16 -15.70 16.07
C VAL A 173 17.57 -15.18 15.78
N GLY A 174 18.55 -16.02 16.04
CA GLY A 174 19.95 -15.83 15.63
C GLY A 174 20.38 -16.98 14.75
N GLY A 175 21.39 -16.77 13.91
CA GLY A 175 21.99 -17.85 13.17
C GLY A 175 21.58 -17.94 11.70
N ASP A 176 21.31 -19.15 11.23
CA ASP A 176 21.13 -19.46 9.82
C ASP A 176 19.80 -18.90 9.26
N ASP A 177 19.81 -18.68 7.95
CA ASP A 177 18.68 -18.22 7.15
C ASP A 177 17.62 -19.33 7.02
N ASN A 178 16.38 -19.01 7.37
CA ASN A 178 15.23 -19.89 7.21
C ASN A 178 14.40 -19.44 5.99
N ALA A 179 13.87 -20.40 5.27
CA ALA A 179 13.03 -20.10 4.12
C ALA A 179 11.68 -19.50 4.53
N PRO A 180 11.10 -18.61 3.71
CA PRO A 180 9.76 -18.09 3.90
C PRO A 180 8.71 -19.19 4.09
N GLN A 181 7.73 -18.94 4.93
CA GLN A 181 6.65 -19.88 5.24
C GLN A 181 5.30 -19.24 4.97
N GLN A 182 4.36 -20.04 4.45
CA GLN A 182 2.98 -19.62 4.37
C GLN A 182 2.35 -19.69 5.76
N THR A 183 1.91 -18.57 6.29
CA THR A 183 1.33 -18.43 7.64
C THR A 183 -0.18 -18.36 7.64
N ASP A 184 -0.77 -17.89 6.53
CA ASP A 184 -2.20 -17.72 6.39
C ASP A 184 -2.76 -18.43 5.16
N THR A 185 -4.04 -18.78 5.21
CA THR A 185 -4.74 -19.29 4.02
C THR A 185 -4.99 -18.13 3.05
N PRO A 186 -4.53 -18.24 1.79
CA PRO A 186 -4.80 -17.21 0.80
C PRO A 186 -6.30 -16.99 0.61
N PRO A 187 -6.74 -15.73 0.39
CA PRO A 187 -8.16 -15.45 0.20
C PRO A 187 -8.70 -16.07 -1.08
N GLU A 188 -9.94 -16.58 -1.03
CA GLU A 188 -10.71 -16.89 -2.23
C GLU A 188 -11.37 -15.61 -2.74
N ILE A 189 -11.24 -15.35 -4.04
CA ILE A 189 -11.69 -14.10 -4.66
C ILE A 189 -12.58 -14.43 -5.85
N ASP A 190 -13.76 -13.81 -5.90
CA ASP A 190 -14.65 -13.88 -7.04
C ASP A 190 -14.28 -12.83 -8.08
N VAL A 191 -14.00 -13.29 -9.31
CA VAL A 191 -13.62 -12.41 -10.42
C VAL A 191 -14.53 -12.70 -11.61
N GLU A 192 -15.14 -11.68 -12.18
CA GLU A 192 -15.98 -11.81 -13.37
C GLU A 192 -15.14 -12.19 -14.61
N GLN A 193 -15.78 -12.89 -15.56
CA GLN A 193 -15.15 -13.26 -16.82
C GLN A 193 -14.56 -12.01 -17.52
N GLY A 194 -13.31 -12.10 -17.97
CA GLY A 194 -12.60 -11.02 -18.64
C GLY A 194 -12.14 -9.87 -17.71
N ALA A 195 -12.51 -9.90 -16.44
CA ALA A 195 -12.08 -8.90 -15.49
C ALA A 195 -10.65 -9.14 -15.01
N THR A 196 -10.04 -8.08 -14.49
CA THR A 196 -8.70 -8.11 -13.90
C THR A 196 -8.82 -7.81 -12.40
N TYR A 197 -8.13 -8.60 -11.59
CA TYR A 197 -8.01 -8.39 -10.16
C TYR A 197 -6.54 -8.26 -9.77
N THR A 198 -6.25 -7.34 -8.84
CA THR A 198 -4.89 -7.11 -8.34
C THR A 198 -4.88 -7.31 -6.82
N THR A 199 -3.94 -8.11 -6.34
CA THR A 199 -3.74 -8.37 -4.92
C THR A 199 -2.26 -8.38 -4.57
N ASN A 200 -1.95 -8.39 -3.27
CA ASN A 200 -0.60 -8.66 -2.78
C ASN A 200 -0.52 -10.13 -2.35
N ALA A 201 0.28 -10.91 -3.09
CA ALA A 201 0.44 -12.33 -2.82
C ALA A 201 1.33 -12.63 -1.59
N LEU A 202 2.18 -11.68 -1.17
CA LEU A 202 3.07 -11.86 -0.01
C LEU A 202 2.33 -11.78 1.33
N GLY A 203 1.10 -11.28 1.36
CA GLY A 203 0.33 -11.10 2.59
C GLY A 203 0.07 -12.39 3.38
N SER A 204 0.12 -13.55 2.72
CA SER A 204 -0.07 -14.86 3.36
C SER A 204 1.24 -15.56 3.73
N PHE A 205 2.37 -14.88 3.60
CA PHE A 205 3.69 -15.42 3.89
C PHE A 205 4.39 -14.60 4.97
N SER A 206 5.24 -15.26 5.72
CA SER A 206 6.14 -14.64 6.69
C SER A 206 7.48 -15.34 6.65
N ASP A 207 8.54 -14.57 6.83
CA ASP A 207 9.87 -15.10 7.03
C ASP A 207 10.12 -15.30 8.53
N PRO A 208 10.59 -16.48 8.99
CA PRO A 208 10.88 -16.74 10.40
C PRO A 208 11.96 -15.82 10.99
N ASP A 209 12.87 -15.36 10.15
CA ASP A 209 13.97 -14.47 10.53
C ASP A 209 13.62 -12.99 10.30
N GLY A 210 12.47 -12.73 9.65
CA GLY A 210 11.99 -11.42 9.30
C GLY A 210 12.68 -10.79 8.10
N ASP A 211 13.26 -11.62 7.24
CA ASP A 211 13.86 -11.12 6.01
C ASP A 211 12.80 -10.63 5.02
N PRO A 212 13.14 -9.65 4.16
CA PRO A 212 12.21 -9.13 3.19
C PRO A 212 11.78 -10.19 2.16
N LEU A 213 10.47 -10.35 2.01
CA LEU A 213 9.90 -11.27 1.03
C LEU A 213 9.90 -10.66 -0.38
N THR A 214 10.12 -11.50 -1.37
CA THR A 214 10.07 -11.16 -2.78
C THR A 214 9.21 -12.16 -3.54
N LEU A 215 8.22 -11.70 -4.29
CA LEU A 215 7.43 -12.56 -5.18
C LEU A 215 8.26 -12.88 -6.43
N VAL A 216 8.70 -14.12 -6.54
CA VAL A 216 9.56 -14.61 -7.63
C VAL A 216 8.71 -14.94 -8.85
N SER A 217 7.62 -15.70 -8.67
CA SER A 217 6.75 -16.12 -9.76
C SER A 217 5.35 -16.46 -9.27
N ALA A 218 4.39 -16.43 -10.21
CA ALA A 218 3.07 -16.99 -10.02
C ALA A 218 2.60 -17.70 -11.30
N THR A 219 2.01 -18.87 -11.14
CA THR A 219 1.53 -19.70 -12.25
C THR A 219 0.11 -20.18 -12.01
N PRO A 220 -0.80 -20.02 -13.00
CA PRO A 220 -2.12 -20.63 -12.93
C PRO A 220 -2.02 -22.17 -12.89
N GLN A 221 -2.81 -22.76 -12.01
CA GLN A 221 -2.94 -24.21 -11.91
C GLN A 221 -4.23 -24.66 -12.59
N ASN A 222 -4.16 -25.79 -13.31
CA ASN A 222 -5.30 -26.48 -13.92
C ASN A 222 -6.06 -25.70 -15.00
N THR A 223 -5.53 -24.58 -15.51
CA THR A 223 -6.15 -23.82 -16.60
C THR A 223 -5.15 -22.91 -17.31
N ASP A 224 -5.28 -22.80 -18.62
CA ASP A 224 -4.60 -21.84 -19.49
C ASP A 224 -5.49 -20.66 -19.93
N GLN A 225 -6.73 -20.63 -19.43
CA GLN A 225 -7.73 -19.61 -19.78
C GLN A 225 -7.57 -18.31 -18.98
N VAL A 226 -6.73 -18.31 -17.95
CA VAL A 226 -6.40 -17.15 -17.13
C VAL A 226 -4.93 -16.77 -17.31
N THR A 227 -4.62 -15.52 -17.10
CA THR A 227 -3.23 -15.05 -17.10
C THR A 227 -2.87 -14.36 -15.80
N VAL A 228 -1.62 -14.50 -15.40
CA VAL A 228 -1.08 -13.89 -14.19
C VAL A 228 0.19 -13.13 -14.53
N SER A 229 0.36 -11.97 -13.95
CA SER A 229 1.63 -11.24 -13.95
C SER A 229 2.01 -10.81 -12.53
N THR A 230 3.29 -10.76 -12.26
CA THR A 230 3.83 -10.50 -10.92
C THR A 230 4.82 -9.36 -10.92
N ARG A 231 5.01 -8.77 -9.73
CA ARG A 231 6.08 -7.85 -9.41
C ARG A 231 6.79 -8.31 -8.13
N ALA A 232 8.05 -7.97 -8.02
CA ALA A 232 8.89 -8.34 -6.88
C ALA A 232 8.37 -7.81 -5.52
N ASP A 233 7.61 -6.72 -5.52
CA ASP A 233 6.94 -6.12 -4.35
C ASP A 233 5.70 -6.90 -3.87
N GLY A 234 5.43 -8.06 -4.46
CA GLY A 234 4.30 -8.92 -4.10
C GLY A 234 3.03 -8.67 -4.90
N GLN A 235 3.01 -7.65 -5.77
CA GLN A 235 1.83 -7.40 -6.59
C GLN A 235 1.61 -8.55 -7.58
N LEU A 236 0.43 -9.16 -7.51
CA LEU A 236 -0.08 -10.18 -8.42
C LEU A 236 -1.29 -9.64 -9.14
N VAL A 237 -1.23 -9.60 -10.46
CA VAL A 237 -2.35 -9.19 -11.32
C VAL A 237 -2.90 -10.44 -12.00
N PHE A 238 -4.13 -10.78 -11.67
CA PHE A 238 -4.89 -11.90 -12.25
C PHE A 238 -5.85 -11.36 -13.30
N ASN A 239 -5.92 -12.01 -14.46
CA ASN A 239 -6.93 -11.74 -15.48
C ASN A 239 -7.72 -13.01 -15.77
N ALA A 240 -9.03 -12.95 -15.60
CA ALA A 240 -9.94 -14.09 -15.79
C ALA A 240 -10.05 -14.56 -17.25
N GLY A 241 -9.58 -13.77 -18.21
CA GLY A 241 -9.52 -14.15 -19.61
C GLY A 241 -10.85 -14.66 -20.17
N SER A 242 -10.80 -15.82 -20.81
CA SER A 242 -11.97 -16.47 -21.43
C SER A 242 -12.69 -17.47 -20.51
N MET A 243 -12.22 -17.66 -19.28
CA MET A 243 -12.82 -18.60 -18.34
C MET A 243 -14.23 -18.16 -17.98
N SER A 244 -15.23 -18.96 -18.36
CA SER A 244 -16.65 -18.60 -18.19
C SER A 244 -17.18 -18.90 -16.78
N SER A 245 -16.61 -19.90 -16.11
CA SER A 245 -16.91 -20.28 -14.73
C SER A 245 -15.89 -21.29 -14.24
N GLY A 246 -15.78 -21.42 -12.93
CA GLY A 246 -14.90 -22.39 -12.30
C GLY A 246 -13.91 -21.74 -11.34
N ARG A 247 -12.93 -22.51 -10.92
CA ARG A 247 -11.92 -22.13 -9.94
C ARG A 247 -10.53 -22.26 -10.57
N ALA A 248 -9.72 -21.21 -10.50
CA ALA A 248 -8.32 -21.23 -10.88
C ALA A 248 -7.46 -21.12 -9.61
N GLY A 249 -6.63 -22.10 -9.35
CA GLY A 249 -5.57 -22.00 -8.34
C GLY A 249 -4.39 -21.22 -8.91
N ILE A 250 -3.74 -20.43 -8.08
CA ILE A 250 -2.50 -19.73 -8.45
C ILE A 250 -1.41 -20.22 -7.49
N GLU A 251 -0.42 -20.88 -8.03
CA GLU A 251 0.79 -21.25 -7.29
C GLU A 251 1.76 -20.09 -7.32
N VAL A 252 2.25 -19.68 -6.17
CA VAL A 252 3.22 -18.59 -6.02
C VAL A 252 4.53 -19.11 -5.44
N THR A 253 5.64 -18.52 -5.89
CA THR A 253 6.99 -18.76 -5.34
C THR A 253 7.48 -17.46 -4.72
N VAL A 254 7.88 -17.54 -3.48
CA VAL A 254 8.39 -16.44 -2.65
C VAL A 254 9.84 -16.72 -2.30
#